data_086ebf6bd2d8b98e4280e166f7cd0749
#
_entry.id   086ebf6bd2d8b98e4280e166f7cd0749
#
_cell.length_a   1.000
_cell.length_b   1.000
_cell.length_c   1.000
_cell.angle_alpha   90.00
_cell.angle_beta   90.00
_cell.angle_gamma   90.00
#
_symmetry.space_group_name_H-M   'P 1'
#
loop_
_entity.id
_entity.type
_entity.pdbx_description
1 polymer ?
#
loop_
_entity_poly.entity_id
_entity_poly.type
_entity_poly.pdbx_seq_one_letter_code
_entity_poly.pdbx_strand_id
1 'polypeptide(L)'
;THRGPLSVTGTKFFNWHASHGGGGAIDLVMHLGGWDARKAIDWLWRLDGGQLTGRNAAATPGSTSAGQLRLPAARATHMERVRQYLRQQRCLSEESLASLIEDGKLYADGRGNAVFLMVAGKPNRPIGAELRGTGSRVWKGLAPGTRRDAGYFWIGDTSSQQIVLCESAIDAISCFQVQPYGKCI
;
A
#
# COMPACT_ATOMS: atom_id res chain seq x y z
N THR A 1 14.75 -29.47 -16.52
CA THR A 1 13.47 -28.94 -17.03
C THR A 1 13.72 -27.56 -17.61
N HIS A 2 13.76 -27.49 -18.96
CA HIS A 2 13.99 -26.22 -19.67
C HIS A 2 12.76 -25.33 -19.54
N ARG A 3 12.82 -24.34 -18.66
CA ARG A 3 11.75 -23.34 -18.46
C ARG A 3 11.93 -22.07 -19.32
N GLY A 4 12.83 -22.12 -20.30
CA GLY A 4 13.11 -21.01 -21.21
C GLY A 4 13.89 -19.84 -20.58
N PRO A 5 14.24 -18.82 -21.39
CA PRO A 5 14.98 -17.66 -20.92
C PRO A 5 14.12 -16.77 -20.01
N LEU A 6 14.74 -16.31 -18.92
CA LEU A 6 14.16 -15.37 -17.97
C LEU A 6 14.81 -14.00 -18.15
N SER A 7 14.00 -12.97 -18.29
CA SER A 7 14.45 -11.60 -18.12
C SER A 7 14.21 -11.16 -16.68
N VAL A 8 15.22 -10.60 -16.01
CA VAL A 8 15.12 -10.09 -14.65
C VAL A 8 15.46 -8.60 -14.66
N THR A 9 14.57 -7.78 -14.10
CA THR A 9 14.78 -6.33 -13.99
C THR A 9 14.36 -5.90 -12.58
N GLY A 10 15.35 -5.53 -11.77
CA GLY A 10 15.12 -5.24 -10.35
C GLY A 10 14.53 -6.46 -9.63
N THR A 11 13.35 -6.28 -9.03
CA THR A 11 12.63 -7.36 -8.33
C THR A 11 11.62 -8.11 -9.20
N LYS A 12 11.53 -7.81 -10.50
CA LYS A 12 10.58 -8.44 -11.43
C LYS A 12 11.29 -9.40 -12.35
N PHE A 13 10.60 -10.49 -12.73
CA PHE A 13 11.04 -11.39 -13.78
C PHE A 13 9.95 -11.59 -14.83
N PHE A 14 10.35 -11.98 -16.03
CA PHE A 14 9.45 -12.41 -17.09
C PHE A 14 10.05 -13.60 -17.85
N ASN A 15 9.26 -14.66 -18.00
CA ASN A 15 9.60 -15.85 -18.79
C ASN A 15 8.91 -15.72 -20.15
N TRP A 16 9.69 -15.47 -21.19
CA TRP A 16 9.19 -15.26 -22.55
C TRP A 16 8.60 -16.53 -23.16
N HIS A 17 9.11 -17.70 -22.78
CA HIS A 17 8.60 -18.98 -23.29
C HIS A 17 7.24 -19.34 -22.69
N ALA A 18 7.06 -19.10 -21.42
CA ALA A 18 5.80 -19.37 -20.70
C ALA A 18 4.83 -18.20 -20.72
N SER A 19 5.20 -17.04 -21.29
CA SER A 19 4.45 -15.79 -21.24
C SER A 19 3.97 -15.45 -19.82
N HIS A 20 4.83 -15.71 -18.84
CA HIS A 20 4.53 -15.55 -17.42
C HIS A 20 5.58 -14.71 -16.71
N GLY A 21 5.14 -13.80 -15.86
CA GLY A 21 6.00 -12.94 -15.05
C GLY A 21 5.51 -12.80 -13.64
N GLY A 22 6.40 -12.31 -12.77
CA GLY A 22 6.11 -12.09 -11.37
C GLY A 22 7.08 -11.10 -10.73
N GLY A 23 6.93 -10.90 -9.41
CA GLY A 23 7.77 -9.98 -8.65
C GLY A 23 8.18 -10.56 -7.31
N GLY A 24 9.46 -10.36 -6.98
CA GLY A 24 10.03 -10.84 -5.73
C GLY A 24 10.56 -12.26 -5.77
N ALA A 25 11.29 -12.63 -4.71
CA ALA A 25 11.97 -13.91 -4.62
C ALA A 25 11.01 -15.09 -4.53
N ILE A 26 9.89 -14.93 -3.87
CA ILE A 26 8.88 -15.98 -3.68
C ILE A 26 8.29 -16.37 -5.03
N ASP A 27 7.79 -15.40 -5.82
CA ASP A 27 7.23 -15.64 -7.14
C ASP A 27 8.25 -16.30 -8.08
N LEU A 28 9.50 -15.83 -8.04
CA LEU A 28 10.57 -16.41 -8.85
C LEU A 28 10.82 -17.87 -8.49
N VAL A 29 10.90 -18.18 -7.20
CA VAL A 29 11.15 -19.55 -6.72
C VAL A 29 9.95 -20.46 -7.01
N MET A 30 8.73 -19.97 -6.84
CA MET A 30 7.51 -20.68 -7.27
C MET A 30 7.55 -21.03 -8.75
N HIS A 31 7.90 -20.05 -9.59
CA HIS A 31 8.01 -20.23 -11.03
C HIS A 31 9.10 -21.23 -11.41
N LEU A 32 10.30 -21.12 -10.84
CA LEU A 32 11.43 -22.01 -11.12
C LEU A 32 11.25 -23.41 -10.54
N GLY A 33 10.71 -23.53 -9.32
CA GLY A 33 10.50 -24.79 -8.62
C GLY A 33 9.23 -25.52 -9.06
N GLY A 34 8.23 -24.80 -9.62
CA GLY A 34 6.88 -25.31 -9.82
C GLY A 34 6.20 -25.60 -8.48
N TRP A 35 6.54 -24.81 -7.48
CA TRP A 35 6.11 -24.99 -6.10
C TRP A 35 4.98 -24.01 -5.74
N ASP A 36 4.21 -24.37 -4.71
CA ASP A 36 3.32 -23.44 -4.06
C ASP A 36 4.12 -22.41 -3.21
N ALA A 37 3.41 -21.37 -2.75
CA ALA A 37 4.02 -20.30 -1.99
C ALA A 37 4.66 -20.79 -0.68
N ARG A 38 4.03 -21.75 0.01
CA ARG A 38 4.52 -22.29 1.29
C ARG A 38 5.86 -22.96 1.11
N LYS A 39 5.96 -23.83 0.10
CA LYS A 39 7.21 -24.55 -0.21
C LYS A 39 8.31 -23.62 -0.68
N ALA A 40 7.97 -22.59 -1.46
CA ALA A 40 8.91 -21.57 -1.90
C ALA A 40 9.46 -20.75 -0.72
N ILE A 41 8.61 -20.39 0.23
CA ILE A 41 9.00 -19.68 1.46
C ILE A 41 9.90 -20.55 2.31
N ASP A 42 9.53 -21.81 2.55
CA ASP A 42 10.34 -22.75 3.34
C ASP A 42 11.73 -22.97 2.73
N TRP A 43 11.81 -23.02 1.41
CA TRP A 43 13.09 -23.18 0.70
C TRP A 43 13.96 -21.93 0.82
N LEU A 44 13.38 -20.74 0.62
CA LEU A 44 14.07 -19.46 0.80
C LEU A 44 14.57 -19.29 2.24
N TRP A 45 13.75 -19.66 3.21
CA TRP A 45 14.12 -19.63 4.62
C TRP A 45 15.34 -20.49 4.95
N ARG A 46 15.41 -21.70 4.38
CA ARG A 46 16.55 -22.61 4.57
C ARG A 46 17.83 -22.09 3.88
N LEU A 47 17.68 -21.42 2.74
CA LEU A 47 18.82 -20.85 1.99
C LEU A 47 19.50 -19.71 2.75
N ASP A 48 18.74 -18.95 3.51
CA ASP A 48 19.22 -17.78 4.29
C ASP A 48 19.64 -18.17 5.73
N GLY A 49 19.79 -19.46 6.01
CA GLY A 49 20.21 -19.98 7.32
C GLY A 49 19.26 -19.61 8.46
N GLY A 50 17.97 -19.33 8.14
CA GLY A 50 16.98 -18.87 9.12
C GLY A 50 17.16 -17.39 9.53
N GLN A 51 18.10 -16.69 8.92
CA GLN A 51 18.28 -15.26 9.07
C GLN A 51 17.67 -14.51 7.87
N LEU A 52 16.36 -14.62 7.68
CA LEU A 52 15.66 -13.59 6.94
C LEU A 52 15.58 -12.32 7.80
N THR A 53 16.75 -11.73 8.06
CA THR A 53 16.77 -10.29 8.23
C THR A 53 16.21 -9.74 6.92
N GLY A 54 15.07 -9.08 6.98
CA GLY A 54 14.40 -8.48 5.82
C GLY A 54 15.28 -7.45 5.11
N ARG A 55 16.38 -7.92 4.55
CA ARG A 55 17.05 -7.27 3.46
C ARG A 55 16.22 -7.55 2.22
N ASN A 56 15.14 -6.79 2.08
CA ASN A 56 14.76 -6.38 0.76
C ASN A 56 16.05 -5.92 0.08
N ALA A 57 16.62 -6.75 -0.77
CA ALA A 57 17.44 -6.27 -1.88
C ALA A 57 16.46 -5.56 -2.83
N ALA A 58 15.73 -4.60 -2.29
CA ALA A 58 15.31 -3.45 -3.04
C ALA A 58 16.59 -2.89 -3.62
N ALA A 59 16.56 -2.54 -4.90
CA ALA A 59 17.41 -1.52 -5.45
C ALA A 59 17.79 -0.58 -4.31
N THR A 60 19.08 -0.43 -4.03
CA THR A 60 19.61 0.54 -3.09
C THR A 60 18.78 1.82 -3.25
N PRO A 61 17.85 2.10 -2.36
CA PRO A 61 17.53 3.46 -2.08
C PRO A 61 18.84 3.88 -1.43
N GLY A 62 19.58 4.77 -2.08
CA GLY A 62 20.68 5.41 -1.40
C GLY A 62 20.22 5.68 0.01
N SER A 63 21.07 5.40 1.00
CA SER A 63 20.83 5.64 2.42
C SER A 63 20.15 7.01 2.56
N THR A 64 18.86 7.03 2.39
CA THR A 64 18.06 8.17 2.79
C THR A 64 18.06 8.06 4.31
N SER A 65 18.96 8.81 4.94
CA SER A 65 18.70 9.38 6.25
C SER A 65 17.19 9.54 6.35
N ALA A 66 16.56 8.98 7.37
CA ALA A 66 15.11 8.98 7.54
C ALA A 66 14.61 10.40 7.23
N GLY A 67 14.24 10.62 5.97
CA GLY A 67 13.97 11.95 5.45
C GLY A 67 12.79 12.49 6.23
N GLN A 68 12.89 13.71 6.69
CA GLN A 68 11.81 14.39 7.40
C GLN A 68 10.51 14.18 6.61
N LEU A 69 9.47 13.70 7.28
CA LEU A 69 8.16 13.52 6.67
C LEU A 69 7.68 14.84 6.05
N ARG A 70 7.32 14.79 4.77
CA ARG A 70 6.78 15.92 4.02
C ARG A 70 5.39 15.59 3.51
N LEU A 71 4.40 15.91 4.33
CA LEU A 71 3.01 15.76 3.93
C LEU A 71 2.66 16.86 2.91
N PRO A 72 1.93 16.51 1.83
CA PRO A 72 1.41 17.50 0.90
C PRO A 72 0.50 18.49 1.63
N ALA A 73 0.61 19.77 1.30
CA ALA A 73 -0.27 20.80 1.86
C ALA A 73 -1.72 20.57 1.40
N ALA A 74 -2.66 20.65 2.33
CA ALA A 74 -4.08 20.53 2.03
C ALA A 74 -4.57 21.71 1.18
N ARG A 75 -5.44 21.41 0.21
CA ARG A 75 -6.11 22.39 -0.66
C ARG A 75 -7.61 22.10 -0.75
N ALA A 76 -8.39 22.80 0.05
CA ALA A 76 -9.84 22.63 0.11
C ALA A 76 -10.52 22.80 -1.27
N THR A 77 -10.00 23.69 -2.12
CA THR A 77 -10.53 23.92 -3.48
C THR A 77 -10.49 22.69 -4.38
N HIS A 78 -9.65 21.71 -4.08
CA HIS A 78 -9.54 20.47 -4.86
C HIS A 78 -10.34 19.31 -4.26
N MET A 79 -10.97 19.52 -3.11
CA MET A 79 -11.65 18.43 -2.40
C MET A 79 -12.84 17.86 -3.16
N GLU A 80 -13.58 18.71 -3.88
CA GLU A 80 -14.71 18.26 -4.69
C GLU A 80 -14.27 17.26 -5.78
N ARG A 81 -13.14 17.52 -6.43
CA ARG A 81 -12.56 16.58 -7.40
C ARG A 81 -12.18 15.24 -6.76
N VAL A 82 -11.62 15.27 -5.56
CA VAL A 82 -11.28 14.04 -4.80
C VAL A 82 -12.55 13.27 -4.43
N ARG A 83 -13.59 13.95 -3.93
CA ARG A 83 -14.90 13.35 -3.62
C ARG A 83 -15.50 12.69 -4.86
N GLN A 84 -15.55 13.41 -5.97
CA GLN A 84 -16.10 12.90 -7.22
C GLN A 84 -15.36 11.63 -7.68
N TYR A 85 -14.03 11.63 -7.66
CA TYR A 85 -13.22 10.46 -7.99
C TYR A 85 -13.52 9.27 -7.09
N LEU A 86 -13.51 9.46 -5.76
CA LEU A 86 -13.72 8.40 -4.79
C LEU A 86 -15.15 7.83 -4.86
N ARG A 87 -16.13 8.67 -5.10
CA ARG A 87 -17.53 8.23 -5.26
C ARG A 87 -17.79 7.54 -6.59
N GLN A 88 -17.39 8.15 -7.69
CA GLN A 88 -17.78 7.66 -9.04
C GLN A 88 -16.87 6.53 -9.53
N GLN A 89 -15.57 6.58 -9.24
CA GLN A 89 -14.64 5.59 -9.75
C GLN A 89 -14.24 4.52 -8.72
N ARG A 90 -14.49 4.77 -7.43
CA ARG A 90 -14.20 3.84 -6.32
C ARG A 90 -15.43 3.40 -5.56
N CYS A 91 -16.60 3.93 -5.90
CA CYS A 91 -17.89 3.61 -5.29
C CYS A 91 -17.91 3.77 -3.76
N LEU A 92 -17.13 4.73 -3.24
CA LEU A 92 -17.10 5.01 -1.81
C LEU A 92 -18.28 5.90 -1.41
N SER A 93 -18.89 5.60 -0.26
CA SER A 93 -20.05 6.36 0.24
C SER A 93 -19.66 7.76 0.70
N GLU A 94 -20.57 8.71 0.50
CA GLU A 94 -20.36 10.09 0.97
C GLU A 94 -20.23 10.15 2.48
N GLU A 95 -20.97 9.33 3.20
CA GLU A 95 -20.92 9.26 4.66
C GLU A 95 -19.50 8.90 5.19
N SER A 96 -18.90 7.83 4.62
CA SER A 96 -17.55 7.42 4.98
C SER A 96 -16.52 8.49 4.63
N LEU A 97 -16.68 9.14 3.46
CA LEU A 97 -15.77 10.19 3.02
C LEU A 97 -15.89 11.45 3.90
N ALA A 98 -17.11 11.87 4.26
CA ALA A 98 -17.36 13.04 5.11
C ALA A 98 -16.68 12.86 6.48
N SER A 99 -16.89 11.70 7.13
CA SER A 99 -16.25 11.39 8.41
C SER A 99 -14.72 11.44 8.33
N LEU A 100 -14.13 10.86 7.29
CA LEU A 100 -12.67 10.86 7.12
C LEU A 100 -12.10 12.26 6.86
N ILE A 101 -12.86 13.13 6.18
CA ILE A 101 -12.47 14.50 5.91
C ILE A 101 -12.57 15.34 7.20
N GLU A 102 -13.64 15.17 7.95
CA GLU A 102 -13.84 15.84 9.26
C GLU A 102 -12.73 15.45 10.24
N ASP A 103 -12.36 14.18 10.29
CA ASP A 103 -11.26 13.67 11.10
C ASP A 103 -9.86 14.09 10.59
N GLY A 104 -9.76 14.75 9.45
CA GLY A 104 -8.49 15.12 8.83
C GLY A 104 -7.69 13.92 8.30
N LYS A 105 -8.29 12.75 8.18
CA LYS A 105 -7.65 11.52 7.67
C LYS A 105 -7.60 11.48 6.15
N LEU A 106 -8.49 12.24 5.49
CA LEU A 106 -8.58 12.37 4.04
C LEU A 106 -8.62 13.85 3.66
N TYR A 107 -7.74 14.25 2.75
CA TYR A 107 -7.77 15.61 2.19
C TYR A 107 -7.25 15.62 0.74
N ALA A 108 -7.45 16.73 0.04
CA ALA A 108 -6.89 16.94 -1.30
C ALA A 108 -5.58 17.74 -1.21
N ASP A 109 -4.58 17.35 -2.00
CA ASP A 109 -3.35 18.14 -2.16
C ASP A 109 -3.46 19.23 -3.24
N GLY A 110 -2.40 20.01 -3.42
CA GLY A 110 -2.32 21.08 -4.42
C GLY A 110 -2.38 20.60 -5.88
N ARG A 111 -2.28 19.31 -6.14
CA ARG A 111 -2.42 18.68 -7.46
C ARG A 111 -3.78 18.01 -7.65
N GLY A 112 -4.62 18.03 -6.63
CA GLY A 112 -5.91 17.36 -6.62
C GLY A 112 -5.81 15.84 -6.40
N ASN A 113 -4.72 15.34 -5.83
CA ASN A 113 -4.64 13.95 -5.39
C ASN A 113 -5.37 13.77 -4.07
N ALA A 114 -5.98 12.59 -3.87
CA ALA A 114 -6.44 12.16 -2.56
C ALA A 114 -5.25 11.79 -1.69
N VAL A 115 -5.22 12.32 -0.46
CA VAL A 115 -4.19 12.06 0.54
C VAL A 115 -4.83 11.37 1.73
N PHE A 116 -4.43 10.12 1.99
CA PHE A 116 -4.89 9.33 3.13
C PHE A 116 -3.79 9.30 4.18
N LEU A 117 -4.06 9.89 5.33
CA LEU A 117 -3.08 10.08 6.38
C LEU A 117 -2.78 8.75 7.10
N MET A 118 -1.52 8.41 7.21
CA MET A 118 -1.05 7.27 8.00
C MET A 118 -0.54 7.75 9.36
N VAL A 119 -0.94 7.03 10.40
CA VAL A 119 -0.64 7.40 11.80
C VAL A 119 0.04 6.26 12.54
N ALA A 120 0.71 6.59 13.64
CA ALA A 120 1.25 5.63 14.60
C ALA A 120 1.19 6.15 16.02
N GLY A 121 1.22 5.21 16.98
CA GLY A 121 1.31 5.50 18.41
C GLY A 121 0.00 6.00 19.04
N LYS A 122 0.11 6.36 20.33
CA LYS A 122 -0.94 6.99 21.12
C LYS A 122 -0.34 8.25 21.79
N PRO A 123 -0.82 9.46 21.45
CA PRO A 123 -1.84 9.79 20.46
C PRO A 123 -1.40 9.48 19.02
N ASN A 124 -2.36 9.32 18.10
CA ASN A 124 -2.13 9.06 16.69
C ASN A 124 -1.28 10.18 16.07
N ARG A 125 -0.02 9.92 15.80
CA ARG A 125 0.89 10.89 15.19
C ARG A 125 1.00 10.62 13.70
N PRO A 126 0.87 11.62 12.82
CA PRO A 126 1.12 11.45 11.40
C PRO A 126 2.56 11.00 11.14
N ILE A 127 2.73 9.89 10.46
CA ILE A 127 4.03 9.33 10.08
C ILE A 127 4.16 9.07 8.58
N GLY A 128 3.11 9.36 7.85
CA GLY A 128 3.08 9.19 6.41
C GLY A 128 1.73 9.50 5.81
N ALA A 129 1.64 9.34 4.50
CA ALA A 129 0.38 9.34 3.79
C ALA A 129 0.46 8.53 2.51
N GLU A 130 -0.64 7.83 2.19
CA GLU A 130 -0.87 7.25 0.88
C GLU A 130 -1.47 8.32 -0.03
N LEU A 131 -0.99 8.37 -1.27
CA LEU A 131 -1.42 9.32 -2.28
C LEU A 131 -2.09 8.59 -3.44
N ARG A 132 -3.24 9.10 -3.89
CA ARG A 132 -3.95 8.56 -5.04
C ARG A 132 -4.28 9.67 -6.03
N GLY A 133 -3.77 9.55 -7.25
CA GLY A 133 -4.12 10.45 -8.35
C GLY A 133 -5.59 10.33 -8.72
N THR A 134 -6.25 11.47 -8.95
CA THR A 134 -7.66 11.55 -9.32
C THR A 134 -7.86 11.95 -10.79
N GLY A 135 -6.79 12.02 -11.57
CA GLY A 135 -6.83 12.32 -13.00
C GLY A 135 -7.02 11.09 -13.87
N SER A 136 -6.96 11.28 -15.19
CA SER A 136 -7.06 10.20 -16.18
C SER A 136 -5.95 9.16 -16.08
N ARG A 137 -4.75 9.57 -15.66
CA ARG A 137 -3.63 8.65 -15.43
C ARG A 137 -3.71 8.05 -14.03
N VAL A 138 -3.86 6.73 -13.96
CA VAL A 138 -3.81 6.01 -12.69
C VAL A 138 -2.43 6.16 -12.07
N TRP A 139 -2.39 6.75 -10.88
CA TRP A 139 -1.16 6.95 -10.13
C TRP A 139 -1.40 6.70 -8.64
N LYS A 140 -0.45 6.03 -8.00
CA LYS A 140 -0.41 5.82 -6.56
C LYS A 140 1.01 6.02 -6.04
N GLY A 141 1.14 6.50 -4.83
CA GLY A 141 2.44 6.71 -4.19
C GLY A 141 2.32 6.96 -2.71
N LEU A 142 3.43 7.31 -2.10
CA LEU A 142 3.51 7.73 -0.71
C LEU A 142 4.10 9.13 -0.61
N ALA A 143 3.72 9.85 0.42
CA ALA A 143 4.37 11.12 0.76
C ALA A 143 5.86 10.87 1.09
N PRO A 144 6.77 11.79 0.69
CA PRO A 144 8.19 11.65 1.03
C PRO A 144 8.40 11.56 2.54
N GLY A 145 9.26 10.64 2.96
CA GLY A 145 9.53 10.37 4.39
C GLY A 145 8.47 9.53 5.10
N THR A 146 7.48 8.96 4.36
CA THR A 146 6.50 8.03 4.94
C THR A 146 7.19 6.78 5.47
N ARG A 147 6.90 6.43 6.72
CA ARG A 147 7.36 5.19 7.36
C ARG A 147 6.34 4.09 7.19
N ARG A 148 6.56 3.24 6.18
CA ARG A 148 5.68 2.11 5.85
C ARG A 148 5.63 1.04 6.93
N ASP A 149 6.72 0.89 7.64
CA ASP A 149 6.97 -0.13 8.67
C ASP A 149 6.34 0.19 10.02
N ALA A 150 5.87 1.42 10.20
CA ALA A 150 5.48 1.91 11.52
C ALA A 150 4.10 2.55 11.59
N GLY A 151 3.38 2.67 10.48
CA GLY A 151 2.09 3.34 10.47
C GLY A 151 1.07 2.73 9.53
N TYR A 152 -0.16 3.12 9.75
CA TYR A 152 -1.32 2.63 9.03
C TYR A 152 -2.39 3.72 8.88
N PHE A 153 -3.17 3.62 7.82
CA PHE A 153 -4.47 4.27 7.69
C PHE A 153 -5.51 3.40 8.40
N TRP A 154 -6.57 4.00 8.91
CA TRP A 154 -7.66 3.24 9.50
C TRP A 154 -9.00 3.95 9.41
N ILE A 155 -10.07 3.16 9.39
CA ILE A 155 -11.47 3.57 9.47
C ILE A 155 -12.23 2.59 10.38
N GLY A 156 -13.25 3.07 11.05
CA GLY A 156 -14.11 2.25 11.93
C GLY A 156 -13.88 2.54 13.41
N ASP A 157 -14.39 1.66 14.25
CA ASP A 157 -14.36 1.82 15.69
C ASP A 157 -12.99 1.43 16.29
N THR A 158 -12.38 2.37 17.02
CA THR A 158 -11.10 2.15 17.69
C THR A 158 -11.20 1.24 18.91
N SER A 159 -12.38 1.04 19.44
CA SER A 159 -12.64 0.14 20.57
C SER A 159 -12.90 -1.31 20.14
N SER A 160 -13.11 -1.53 18.85
CA SER A 160 -13.39 -2.87 18.32
C SER A 160 -12.20 -3.82 18.52
N GLN A 161 -12.50 -5.04 18.95
CA GLN A 161 -11.54 -6.14 19.03
C GLN A 161 -11.32 -6.84 17.68
N GLN A 162 -12.16 -6.55 16.69
CA GLN A 162 -12.02 -7.07 15.34
C GLN A 162 -11.22 -6.11 14.49
N ILE A 163 -10.15 -6.60 13.87
CA ILE A 163 -9.30 -5.85 12.96
C ILE A 163 -9.27 -6.56 11.62
N VAL A 164 -9.56 -5.81 10.55
CA VAL A 164 -9.43 -6.28 9.17
C VAL A 164 -8.23 -5.58 8.55
N LEU A 165 -7.29 -6.37 8.03
CA LEU A 165 -6.10 -5.87 7.34
C LEU A 165 -6.39 -5.70 5.85
N CYS A 166 -6.07 -4.53 5.30
CA CYS A 166 -6.28 -4.19 3.91
C CYS A 166 -4.98 -3.69 3.26
N GLU A 167 -4.87 -3.82 1.94
CA GLU A 167 -3.65 -3.44 1.21
C GLU A 167 -3.50 -1.92 1.02
N SER A 168 -4.60 -1.18 1.05
CA SER A 168 -4.62 0.27 0.84
C SER A 168 -5.75 0.95 1.59
N ALA A 169 -5.64 2.28 1.75
CA ALA A 169 -6.69 3.07 2.38
C ALA A 169 -8.05 2.95 1.67
N ILE A 170 -8.06 2.87 0.34
CA ILE A 170 -9.31 2.68 -0.43
C ILE A 170 -9.93 1.31 -0.12
N ASP A 171 -9.12 0.26 -0.02
CA ASP A 171 -9.62 -1.08 0.30
C ASP A 171 -10.16 -1.14 1.74
N ALA A 172 -9.50 -0.46 2.68
CA ALA A 172 -9.99 -0.34 4.05
C ALA A 172 -11.36 0.35 4.13
N ILE A 173 -11.55 1.44 3.37
CA ILE A 173 -12.85 2.14 3.30
C ILE A 173 -13.91 1.25 2.64
N SER A 174 -13.57 0.58 1.55
CA SER A 174 -14.48 -0.33 0.84
C SER A 174 -14.91 -1.50 1.72
N CYS A 175 -13.96 -2.10 2.44
CA CYS A 175 -14.24 -3.18 3.38
C CYS A 175 -15.16 -2.71 4.51
N PHE A 176 -14.90 -1.55 5.09
CA PHE A 176 -15.73 -0.97 6.14
C PHE A 176 -17.16 -0.67 5.68
N GLN A 177 -17.35 -0.24 4.41
CA GLN A 177 -18.69 -0.03 3.85
C GLN A 177 -19.50 -1.32 3.73
N VAL A 178 -18.83 -2.43 3.41
CA VAL A 178 -19.47 -3.75 3.27
C VAL A 178 -19.75 -4.36 4.64
N GLN A 179 -18.83 -4.17 5.58
CA GLN A 179 -18.93 -4.66 6.96
C GLN A 179 -18.55 -3.55 7.94
N PRO A 180 -19.49 -2.72 8.38
CA PRO A 180 -19.20 -1.59 9.27
C PRO A 180 -18.91 -2.02 10.72
N TYR A 181 -18.65 -3.30 10.96
CA TYR A 181 -18.32 -3.85 12.26
C TYR A 181 -16.80 -4.07 12.34
N GLY A 182 -16.14 -3.28 13.14
CA GLY A 182 -14.72 -3.45 13.35
C GLY A 182 -13.89 -2.26 12.91
N LYS A 183 -12.58 -2.48 12.89
CA LYS A 183 -11.58 -1.52 12.46
C LYS A 183 -10.88 -2.05 11.21
N CYS A 184 -11.00 -1.35 10.09
CA CYS A 184 -10.24 -1.65 8.87
C CYS A 184 -8.96 -0.80 8.83
N ILE A 185 -7.81 -1.43 8.58
CA ILE A 185 -6.48 -0.81 8.55
C ILE A 185 -5.70 -1.24 7.34
#